data_24f1ceeeafa395a5e2e860de3d977818
#
_entry.id   24f1ceeeafa395a5e2e860de3d977818
#
_cell.length_a   1.000
_cell.length_b   1.000
_cell.length_c   1.000
_cell.angle_alpha   90.00
_cell.angle_beta   90.00
_cell.angle_gamma   90.00
#
_symmetry.space_group_name_H-M   'P 1'
#
loop_
_entity.id
_entity.type
_entity.pdbx_description
1 polymer ?
#
loop_
_entity_poly.entity_id
_entity_poly.type
_entity_poly.pdbx_seq_one_letter_code
_entity_poly.pdbx_strand_id
1 'polypeptide(L)'
;MQIIIVGCGKVGRTLAEQLQEEESDITLIDVSSNVITSLQDDIDAMGIVGNGASINTLVEAGIENADILIAVTGSDEMNLLCCLIAQKTGHCQTIARVRNPIYAKEISFIKKRLGVTMIINPELAAAQEISRLLRFPSACLLYTSPSPRDRG
;
A
#
# COMPACT_ATOMS: atom_id res chain seq x y z
N MET A 1 -2.19 -10.94 10.12
CA MET A 1 -2.65 -9.72 9.44
C MET A 1 -2.74 -9.98 7.96
N GLN A 2 -3.84 -9.59 7.33
CA GLN A 2 -4.01 -9.78 5.89
C GLN A 2 -3.72 -8.48 5.16
N ILE A 3 -2.74 -8.53 4.26
CA ILE A 3 -2.20 -7.37 3.58
C ILE A 3 -2.31 -7.55 2.07
N ILE A 4 -2.85 -6.55 1.38
CA ILE A 4 -2.89 -6.53 -0.06
C ILE A 4 -1.92 -5.46 -0.56
N ILE A 5 -1.04 -5.84 -1.47
CA ILE A 5 -0.08 -4.91 -2.08
C ILE A 5 -0.41 -4.79 -3.55
N VAL A 6 -0.71 -3.57 -4.00
CA VAL A 6 -0.99 -3.27 -5.40
C VAL A 6 0.23 -2.59 -6.00
N GLY A 7 0.78 -3.19 -7.04
CA GLY A 7 2.00 -2.70 -7.65
C GLY A 7 3.20 -3.43 -7.11
N CYS A 8 3.76 -4.32 -7.94
CA CYS A 8 4.81 -5.23 -7.51
C CYS A 8 6.15 -4.90 -8.17
N GLY A 9 6.41 -3.61 -8.38
CA GLY A 9 7.71 -3.16 -8.79
C GLY A 9 8.68 -3.20 -7.61
N LYS A 10 9.74 -2.41 -7.68
CA LYS A 10 10.79 -2.45 -6.69
C LYS A 10 10.29 -2.22 -5.25
N VAL A 11 9.46 -1.21 -5.06
CA VAL A 11 8.95 -0.89 -3.73
C VAL A 11 8.01 -1.97 -3.22
N GLY A 12 7.08 -2.42 -4.07
CA GLY A 12 6.14 -3.46 -3.68
C GLY A 12 6.84 -4.77 -3.36
N ARG A 13 7.86 -5.13 -4.14
CA ARG A 13 8.65 -6.33 -3.90
C ARG A 13 9.35 -6.25 -2.54
N THR A 14 10.00 -5.13 -2.28
CA THR A 14 10.73 -4.95 -1.02
C THR A 14 9.77 -5.02 0.18
N LEU A 15 8.60 -4.39 0.04
CA LEU A 15 7.58 -4.48 1.09
C LEU A 15 7.14 -5.91 1.34
N ALA A 16 6.87 -6.65 0.27
CA ALA A 16 6.43 -8.03 0.39
C ALA A 16 7.49 -8.90 1.07
N GLU A 17 8.75 -8.69 0.71
CA GLU A 17 9.85 -9.42 1.33
C GLU A 17 9.97 -9.13 2.81
N GLN A 18 9.80 -7.88 3.19
CA GLN A 18 9.87 -7.48 4.60
C GLN A 18 8.67 -8.02 5.39
N LEU A 19 7.48 -7.90 4.81
CA LEU A 19 6.26 -8.26 5.52
C LEU A 19 6.07 -9.77 5.67
N GLN A 20 6.61 -10.58 4.75
CA GLN A 20 6.45 -12.02 4.90
C GLN A 20 7.17 -12.55 6.15
N GLU A 21 8.19 -11.84 6.60
CA GLU A 21 8.93 -12.23 7.81
C GLU A 21 8.12 -12.00 9.07
N GLU A 22 7.02 -11.25 8.97
CA GLU A 22 6.18 -10.91 10.11
C GLU A 22 4.95 -11.80 10.24
N GLU A 23 4.95 -12.94 9.57
CA GLU A 23 3.84 -13.89 9.59
C GLU A 23 2.52 -13.29 9.10
N SER A 24 2.60 -12.41 8.12
CA SER A 24 1.43 -11.81 7.51
C SER A 24 1.02 -12.60 6.28
N ASP A 25 -0.29 -12.64 6.02
CA ASP A 25 -0.83 -13.21 4.79
C ASP A 25 -0.82 -12.12 3.73
N ILE A 26 -0.02 -12.31 2.69
CA ILE A 26 0.18 -11.30 1.67
C ILE A 26 -0.48 -11.71 0.36
N THR A 27 -1.21 -10.78 -0.24
CA THR A 27 -1.75 -10.92 -1.58
C THR A 27 -1.16 -9.82 -2.44
N LEU A 28 -0.61 -10.21 -3.58
CA LEU A 28 0.03 -9.30 -4.53
C LEU A 28 -0.87 -9.09 -5.73
N ILE A 29 -1.07 -7.83 -6.13
CA ILE A 29 -1.83 -7.49 -7.33
C ILE A 29 -0.93 -6.71 -8.27
N ASP A 30 -0.84 -7.13 -9.52
CA ASP A 30 -0.13 -6.40 -10.56
C ASP A 30 -0.75 -6.75 -11.89
N VAL A 31 -0.65 -5.84 -12.86
CA VAL A 31 -1.19 -6.09 -14.20
C VAL A 31 -0.29 -7.03 -14.99
N SER A 32 0.94 -7.22 -14.58
CA SER A 32 1.91 -8.08 -15.28
C SER A 32 1.96 -9.47 -14.68
N SER A 33 1.58 -10.48 -15.48
CA SER A 33 1.66 -11.86 -15.02
C SER A 33 3.10 -12.29 -14.76
N ASN A 34 4.04 -11.75 -15.54
CA ASN A 34 5.46 -12.10 -15.37
C ASN A 34 5.97 -11.61 -14.01
N VAL A 35 5.56 -10.42 -13.61
CA VAL A 35 5.96 -9.87 -12.32
C VAL A 35 5.41 -10.73 -11.18
N ILE A 36 4.14 -11.08 -11.26
CA ILE A 36 3.49 -11.91 -10.23
C ILE A 36 4.18 -13.27 -10.14
N THR A 37 4.42 -13.93 -11.27
CA THR A 37 5.05 -15.24 -11.28
C THR A 37 6.45 -15.18 -10.68
N SER A 38 7.21 -14.15 -11.05
CA SER A 38 8.58 -13.99 -10.54
C SER A 38 8.57 -13.80 -9.01
N LEU A 39 7.62 -13.03 -8.50
CA LEU A 39 7.54 -12.80 -7.06
C LEU A 39 7.11 -14.03 -6.30
N GLN A 40 6.21 -14.82 -6.86
CA GLN A 40 5.73 -16.02 -6.19
C GLN A 40 6.81 -17.11 -6.09
N ASP A 41 7.86 -17.01 -6.89
CA ASP A 41 9.00 -17.92 -6.77
C ASP A 41 9.81 -17.62 -5.51
N ASP A 42 9.81 -16.38 -5.06
CA ASP A 42 10.65 -15.93 -3.95
C ASP A 42 9.87 -15.63 -2.68
N ILE A 43 8.59 -15.36 -2.80
CA ILE A 43 7.77 -14.90 -1.69
C ILE A 43 6.53 -15.79 -1.56
N ASP A 44 6.24 -16.22 -0.36
CA ASP A 44 5.04 -17.00 -0.08
C ASP A 44 3.84 -16.05 0.00
N ALA A 45 3.23 -15.81 -1.15
CA ALA A 45 2.12 -14.88 -1.27
C ALA A 45 1.16 -15.34 -2.36
N MET A 46 -0.11 -14.99 -2.20
CA MET A 46 -1.09 -15.18 -3.25
C MET A 46 -0.87 -14.08 -4.30
N GLY A 47 -0.96 -14.45 -5.56
CA GLY A 47 -0.78 -13.49 -6.65
C GLY A 47 -2.02 -13.38 -7.51
N ILE A 48 -2.41 -12.16 -7.82
CA ILE A 48 -3.55 -11.86 -8.69
C ILE A 48 -3.12 -10.93 -9.79
N VAL A 49 -3.33 -11.35 -11.03
CA VAL A 49 -3.03 -10.52 -12.18
C VAL A 49 -4.29 -9.71 -12.51
N GLY A 50 -4.18 -8.40 -12.38
CA GLY A 50 -5.31 -7.54 -12.63
C GLY A 50 -5.06 -6.10 -12.26
N ASN A 51 -6.07 -5.28 -12.47
CA ASN A 51 -6.02 -3.86 -12.15
C ASN A 51 -6.50 -3.65 -10.71
N GLY A 52 -5.64 -3.09 -9.87
CA GLY A 52 -5.95 -2.86 -8.47
C GLY A 52 -7.05 -1.84 -8.21
N ALA A 53 -7.48 -1.11 -9.23
CA ALA A 53 -8.63 -0.20 -9.12
C ALA A 53 -9.93 -0.87 -9.55
N SER A 54 -9.89 -2.16 -9.88
CA SER A 54 -11.08 -2.92 -10.25
C SER A 54 -11.67 -3.56 -9.00
N ILE A 55 -12.97 -3.35 -8.78
CA ILE A 55 -13.66 -3.95 -7.65
C ILE A 55 -13.56 -5.47 -7.71
N ASN A 56 -13.73 -6.05 -8.90
CA ASN A 56 -13.66 -7.50 -9.05
C ASN A 56 -12.28 -8.04 -8.64
N THR A 57 -11.23 -7.35 -9.03
CA THR A 57 -9.86 -7.74 -8.67
C THR A 57 -9.67 -7.65 -7.15
N LEU A 58 -10.15 -6.59 -6.54
CA LEU A 58 -10.02 -6.40 -5.10
C LEU A 58 -10.83 -7.43 -4.33
N VAL A 59 -12.02 -7.77 -4.79
CA VAL A 59 -12.84 -8.80 -4.14
C VAL A 59 -12.13 -10.14 -4.24
N GLU A 60 -11.59 -10.46 -5.40
CA GLU A 60 -10.84 -11.69 -5.60
C GLU A 60 -9.63 -11.75 -4.68
N ALA A 61 -9.01 -10.62 -4.41
CA ALA A 61 -7.86 -10.52 -3.52
C ALA A 61 -8.23 -10.56 -2.04
N GLY A 62 -9.52 -10.57 -1.72
CA GLY A 62 -9.96 -10.66 -0.33
C GLY A 62 -10.08 -9.32 0.37
N ILE A 63 -10.41 -8.26 -0.36
CA ILE A 63 -10.48 -6.92 0.22
C ILE A 63 -11.44 -6.82 1.40
N GLU A 64 -12.47 -7.65 1.41
CA GLU A 64 -13.48 -7.59 2.47
C GLU A 64 -12.92 -8.04 3.81
N ASN A 65 -11.87 -8.85 3.80
CA ASN A 65 -11.24 -9.37 5.00
C ASN A 65 -9.83 -8.83 5.19
N ALA A 66 -9.38 -7.92 4.33
CA ALA A 66 -8.05 -7.36 4.44
C ALA A 66 -7.97 -6.37 5.58
N ASP A 67 -6.82 -6.33 6.23
CA ASP A 67 -6.55 -5.35 7.27
C ASP A 67 -5.96 -4.08 6.67
N ILE A 68 -5.10 -4.23 5.68
CA ILE A 68 -4.40 -3.09 5.06
C ILE A 68 -4.26 -3.32 3.56
N LEU A 69 -4.47 -2.27 2.79
CA LEU A 69 -4.13 -2.27 1.37
C LEU A 69 -3.07 -1.21 1.13
N ILE A 70 -2.00 -1.59 0.45
CA ILE A 70 -0.88 -0.70 0.14
C ILE A 70 -0.77 -0.58 -1.37
N ALA A 71 -0.98 0.64 -1.90
CA ALA A 71 -0.90 0.88 -3.34
C ALA A 71 0.38 1.63 -3.66
N VAL A 72 1.29 0.94 -4.34
CA VAL A 72 2.63 1.44 -4.65
C VAL A 72 2.99 1.26 -6.13
N THR A 73 2.03 1.47 -7.00
CA THR A 73 2.27 1.47 -8.44
C THR A 73 3.07 2.70 -8.85
N GLY A 74 3.45 2.79 -10.11
CA GLY A 74 4.17 3.96 -10.62
C GLY A 74 3.30 5.20 -10.80
N SER A 75 2.00 5.11 -10.57
CA SER A 75 1.06 6.21 -10.80
C SER A 75 0.43 6.65 -9.48
N ASP A 76 0.66 7.90 -9.10
CA ASP A 76 0.05 8.48 -7.89
C ASP A 76 -1.48 8.41 -7.95
N GLU A 77 -2.04 8.73 -9.12
CA GLU A 77 -3.49 8.74 -9.31
C GLU A 77 -4.06 7.34 -9.14
N MET A 78 -3.39 6.34 -9.71
CA MET A 78 -3.81 4.95 -9.56
C MET A 78 -3.76 4.52 -8.10
N ASN A 79 -2.71 4.92 -7.39
CA ASN A 79 -2.56 4.56 -5.98
C ASN A 79 -3.69 5.15 -5.14
N LEU A 80 -4.03 6.40 -5.40
CA LEU A 80 -5.12 7.05 -4.69
C LEU A 80 -6.46 6.42 -5.04
N LEU A 81 -6.68 6.09 -6.31
CA LEU A 81 -7.92 5.47 -6.74
C LEU A 81 -8.09 4.08 -6.12
N CYS A 82 -7.03 3.28 -6.11
CA CYS A 82 -7.07 1.97 -5.46
C CYS A 82 -7.47 2.09 -3.99
N CYS A 83 -6.87 3.02 -3.29
CA CYS A 83 -7.16 3.23 -1.88
C CYS A 83 -8.60 3.67 -1.66
N LEU A 84 -9.10 4.56 -2.51
CA LEU A 84 -10.48 5.02 -2.41
C LEU A 84 -11.45 3.86 -2.58
N ILE A 85 -11.26 3.05 -3.62
CA ILE A 85 -12.14 1.93 -3.90
C ILE A 85 -12.04 0.88 -2.80
N ALA A 86 -10.84 0.59 -2.34
CA ALA A 86 -10.62 -0.39 -1.28
C ALA A 86 -11.35 0.02 0.00
N GLN A 87 -11.26 1.29 0.35
CA GLN A 87 -11.90 1.79 1.56
C GLN A 87 -13.41 1.68 1.48
N LYS A 88 -13.99 1.98 0.31
CA LYS A 88 -15.43 1.92 0.12
C LYS A 88 -15.93 0.49 0.06
N THR A 89 -15.09 -0.43 -0.40
CA THR A 89 -15.49 -1.82 -0.58
C THR A 89 -15.24 -2.67 0.65
N GLY A 90 -14.08 -2.48 1.30
CA GLY A 90 -13.62 -3.39 2.35
C GLY A 90 -13.41 -2.78 3.71
N HIS A 91 -13.44 -1.47 3.85
CA HIS A 91 -13.22 -0.78 5.13
C HIS A 91 -11.85 -1.02 5.75
N CYS A 92 -10.86 -1.44 4.95
CA CYS A 92 -9.51 -1.65 5.44
C CYS A 92 -8.76 -0.32 5.55
N GLN A 93 -7.65 -0.34 6.25
CA GLN A 93 -6.74 0.80 6.23
C GLN A 93 -6.04 0.83 4.88
N THR A 94 -5.72 2.03 4.40
CA THR A 94 -5.12 2.19 3.08
C THR A 94 -3.89 3.08 3.15
N ILE A 95 -2.87 2.68 2.38
CA ILE A 95 -1.63 3.42 2.29
C ILE A 95 -1.34 3.65 0.81
N ALA A 96 -1.16 4.90 0.42
CA ALA A 96 -0.91 5.26 -0.97
C ALA A 96 0.46 5.89 -1.13
N ARG A 97 1.17 5.46 -2.18
CA ARG A 97 2.41 6.11 -2.61
C ARG A 97 2.04 7.32 -3.43
N VAL A 98 2.53 8.50 -3.02
CA VAL A 98 2.31 9.74 -3.75
C VAL A 98 3.63 10.50 -3.81
N ARG A 99 4.14 10.71 -5.02
CA ARG A 99 5.43 11.37 -5.22
C ARG A 99 5.31 12.77 -5.79
N ASN A 100 4.23 13.04 -6.52
CA ASN A 100 4.09 14.31 -7.22
C ASN A 100 3.88 15.44 -6.21
N PRO A 101 4.75 16.46 -6.22
CA PRO A 101 4.64 17.57 -5.27
C PRO A 101 3.32 18.34 -5.34
N ILE A 102 2.62 18.23 -6.46
CA ILE A 102 1.33 18.92 -6.60
C ILE A 102 0.32 18.41 -5.56
N TYR A 103 0.46 17.16 -5.14
CA TYR A 103 -0.43 16.59 -4.14
C TYR A 103 0.03 16.86 -2.70
N ALA A 104 1.26 17.34 -2.53
CA ALA A 104 1.79 17.59 -1.20
C ALA A 104 0.96 18.63 -0.44
N LYS A 105 0.44 19.61 -1.16
CA LYS A 105 -0.39 20.66 -0.56
C LYS A 105 -1.78 20.17 -0.23
N GLU A 106 -2.20 19.06 -0.82
CA GLU A 106 -3.54 18.53 -0.69
C GLU A 106 -3.59 17.27 0.18
N ILE A 107 -2.49 16.90 0.81
CA ILE A 107 -2.42 15.64 1.56
C ILE A 107 -3.49 15.57 2.64
N SER A 108 -3.68 16.65 3.40
CA SER A 108 -4.67 16.68 4.48
C SER A 108 -6.08 16.45 3.92
N PHE A 109 -6.40 17.11 2.81
CA PHE A 109 -7.68 16.95 2.13
C PHE A 109 -7.86 15.53 1.63
N ILE A 110 -6.82 15.00 0.96
CA ILE A 110 -6.86 13.64 0.40
C ILE A 110 -7.10 12.61 1.49
N LYS A 111 -6.35 12.69 2.58
CA LYS A 111 -6.51 11.73 3.68
C LYS A 111 -7.92 11.81 4.27
N LYS A 112 -8.40 13.02 4.49
CA LYS A 112 -9.68 13.22 5.16
C LYS A 112 -10.86 12.88 4.26
N ARG A 113 -10.81 13.31 3.01
CA ARG A 113 -11.95 13.18 2.09
C ARG A 113 -11.98 11.89 1.32
N LEU A 114 -10.81 11.37 0.97
CA LEU A 114 -10.73 10.12 0.22
C LEU A 114 -10.54 8.90 1.11
N GLY A 115 -10.36 9.11 2.41
CA GLY A 115 -10.26 8.00 3.34
C GLY A 115 -8.93 7.26 3.31
N VAL A 116 -7.89 7.87 2.75
CA VAL A 116 -6.56 7.26 2.75
C VAL A 116 -5.94 7.39 4.13
N THR A 117 -5.55 6.28 4.72
CA THR A 117 -5.03 6.28 6.09
C THR A 117 -3.66 6.93 6.17
N MET A 118 -2.79 6.65 5.19
CA MET A 118 -1.44 7.16 5.18
C MET A 118 -0.97 7.40 3.76
N ILE A 119 -0.20 8.46 3.56
CA ILE A 119 0.43 8.76 2.28
C ILE A 119 1.93 8.70 2.49
N ILE A 120 2.62 7.96 1.62
CA ILE A 120 4.06 7.79 1.71
C ILE A 120 4.76 8.24 0.44
N ASN A 121 6.01 8.66 0.60
CA ASN A 121 6.89 8.90 -0.52
C ASN A 121 8.07 7.94 -0.37
N PRO A 122 8.14 6.89 -1.18
CA PRO A 122 9.16 5.85 -1.00
C PRO A 122 10.57 6.31 -1.31
N GLU A 123 10.74 7.48 -1.90
CA GLU A 123 12.06 8.05 -2.08
C GLU A 123 12.61 8.60 -0.77
N LEU A 124 11.71 8.93 0.16
CA LEU A 124 12.08 9.45 1.46
C LEU A 124 11.98 8.39 2.56
N ALA A 125 11.04 7.48 2.41
CA ALA A 125 10.80 6.45 3.41
C ALA A 125 11.10 5.08 2.82
N ALA A 126 12.08 4.40 3.36
CA ALA A 126 12.41 3.07 2.91
C ALA A 126 11.28 2.09 3.24
N ALA A 127 11.19 1.02 2.45
CA ALA A 127 10.19 -0.02 2.69
C ALA A 127 10.32 -0.59 4.11
N GLN A 128 11.53 -0.66 4.65
CA GLN A 128 11.75 -1.10 6.02
C GLN A 128 11.00 -0.25 7.01
N GLU A 129 11.00 1.06 6.80
CA GLU A 129 10.31 1.98 7.68
C GLU A 129 8.81 1.77 7.62
N ILE A 130 8.28 1.55 6.42
CA ILE A 130 6.87 1.27 6.26
C ILE A 130 6.49 -0.01 6.98
N SER A 131 7.30 -1.06 6.80
CA SER A 131 7.07 -2.34 7.46
C SER A 131 7.06 -2.18 8.97
N ARG A 132 7.99 -1.40 9.51
CA ARG A 132 8.06 -1.15 10.94
C ARG A 132 6.81 -0.43 11.45
N LEU A 133 6.30 0.53 10.68
CA LEU A 133 5.10 1.27 11.07
C LEU A 133 3.88 0.37 11.10
N LEU A 134 3.81 -0.61 10.21
CA LEU A 134 2.68 -1.53 10.18
C LEU A 134 2.64 -2.45 11.41
N ARG A 135 3.79 -2.70 12.02
CA ARG A 135 3.84 -3.48 13.25
C ARG A 135 3.34 -2.72 14.46
N PHE A 136 3.36 -1.40 14.38
CA PHE A 136 2.98 -0.52 15.48
C PHE A 136 1.98 0.53 14.97
N PRO A 137 0.70 0.17 14.88
CA PRO A 137 -0.31 1.07 14.29
C PRO A 137 -0.34 2.47 14.89
N SER A 138 -0.05 2.60 16.16
CA SER A 138 -0.01 3.93 16.79
C SER A 138 1.12 4.79 16.22
N ALA A 139 2.20 4.18 15.77
CA ALA A 139 3.31 4.90 15.16
C ALA A 139 2.94 5.47 13.80
N CYS A 140 1.93 4.90 13.13
CA CYS A 140 1.48 5.44 11.86
C CYS A 140 0.95 6.86 12.02
N LEU A 141 0.27 7.12 13.12
CA LEU A 141 -0.26 8.46 13.41
C LEU A 141 0.87 9.45 13.63
N LEU A 142 1.91 9.01 14.34
CA LEU A 142 3.07 9.86 14.59
C LEU A 142 3.84 10.14 13.30
N TYR A 143 3.93 9.15 12.45
CA TYR A 143 4.65 9.29 11.20
C TYR A 143 3.97 10.28 10.26
N THR A 144 2.65 10.34 10.27
CA THR A 144 1.92 11.29 9.43
C THR A 144 2.00 12.71 9.95
N SER A 145 2.50 12.90 11.16
CA SER A 145 2.74 14.22 11.72
C SER A 145 4.02 14.79 11.13
N PRO A 146 3.99 15.97 10.52
CA PRO A 146 5.18 16.49 9.84
C PRO A 146 6.28 16.99 10.77
N SER A 147 5.90 17.57 11.89
CA SER A 147 6.85 18.35 12.65
C SER A 147 8.03 17.61 13.26
N PRO A 148 7.88 16.44 13.86
CA PRO A 148 9.03 15.81 14.53
C PRO A 148 10.18 15.49 13.60
N ARG A 149 9.86 15.18 12.37
CA ARG A 149 10.88 14.81 11.40
C ARG A 149 11.59 15.98 10.82
N ASP A 150 10.88 17.07 10.66
CA ASP A 150 11.41 18.27 10.03
C ASP A 150 12.43 18.96 10.91
N ARG A 151 12.38 18.71 12.17
CA ARG A 151 13.34 19.32 13.08
C ARG A 151 14.65 18.58 13.14
N GLY A 152 14.70 17.44 12.51
CA GLY A 152 15.91 16.67 12.31
C GLY A 152 16.65 16.31 13.53
#